data_3fd068b65f67586e6d5dd5897632ce21
#
_entry.id   3fd068b65f67586e6d5dd5897632ce21
#
_cell.length_a   1.000
_cell.length_b   1.000
_cell.length_c   1.000
_cell.angle_alpha   90.00
_cell.angle_beta   90.00
_cell.angle_gamma   90.00
#
_symmetry.space_group_name_H-M   'P 1'
#
loop_
_entity.id
_entity.type
_entity.pdbx_description
1 polymer ?
#
loop_
_entity_poly.entity_id
_entity_poly.type
_entity_poly.pdbx_seq_one_letter_code
_entity_poly.pdbx_strand_id
1 'polypeptide(L)'
;MVALMWGLEVVDAIAGGSLDQYGIEPRDDDGLTGVVAAPFLHAGFGHLIANTIPFVVMGLVIAFNGAMRVLAVTAIVTLVSGLGTWLVAPDFTLHIGASGVVFGYATYLISRGAFNRDALELAVGLIVVLVWGTALLGGLRPEDGISWQGHLFGAIGGVVAARVLRRGRTPAPV
;
A
#
# COMPACT_ATOMS: atom_id res chain seq x y z
N MET A 1 -6.50 6.68 -8.97
CA MET A 1 -5.21 6.81 -8.26
C MET A 1 -4.04 6.92 -9.24
N VAL A 2 -3.77 5.93 -10.11
CA VAL A 2 -2.58 5.96 -11.00
C VAL A 2 -2.47 7.27 -11.79
N ALA A 3 -3.52 7.69 -12.49
CA ALA A 3 -3.50 8.95 -13.26
C ALA A 3 -3.17 10.18 -12.37
N LEU A 4 -3.61 10.19 -11.11
CA LEU A 4 -3.29 11.26 -10.17
C LEU A 4 -1.82 11.20 -9.75
N MET A 5 -1.28 10.00 -9.45
CA MET A 5 0.14 9.82 -9.12
C MET A 5 1.03 10.33 -10.25
N TRP A 6 0.74 9.93 -11.51
CA TRP A 6 1.49 10.37 -12.68
C TRP A 6 1.34 11.87 -12.93
N GLY A 7 0.13 12.43 -12.77
CA GLY A 7 -0.11 13.87 -12.92
C GLY A 7 0.65 14.70 -11.89
N LEU A 8 0.64 14.27 -10.62
CA LEU A 8 1.38 14.95 -9.55
C LEU A 8 2.89 14.86 -9.76
N GLU A 9 3.41 13.71 -10.19
CA GLU A 9 4.84 13.56 -10.48
C GLU A 9 5.31 14.49 -11.62
N VAL A 10 4.49 14.63 -12.68
CA VAL A 10 4.80 15.58 -13.76
C VAL A 10 4.82 17.02 -13.23
N VAL A 11 3.85 17.39 -12.39
CA VAL A 11 3.80 18.72 -11.77
C VAL A 11 4.98 18.92 -10.85
N ASP A 12 5.33 17.92 -10.03
CA ASP A 12 6.43 17.98 -9.09
C ASP A 12 7.78 18.10 -9.79
N ALA A 13 8.00 17.35 -10.87
CA ALA A 13 9.20 17.46 -11.70
C ALA A 13 9.38 18.88 -12.29
N ILE A 14 8.27 19.55 -12.71
CA ILE A 14 8.29 20.93 -13.19
C ILE A 14 8.54 21.92 -12.03
N ALA A 15 8.00 21.62 -10.85
CA ALA A 15 8.12 22.44 -9.65
C ALA A 15 9.43 22.22 -8.87
N GLY A 16 10.36 21.40 -9.40
CA GLY A 16 11.67 21.16 -8.78
C GLY A 16 11.64 20.31 -7.51
N GLY A 17 10.68 19.34 -7.39
CA GLY A 17 10.57 18.44 -6.26
C GLY A 17 9.84 19.03 -5.05
N SER A 18 9.09 20.10 -5.24
CA SER A 18 8.49 20.83 -4.12
C SER A 18 7.26 20.16 -3.50
N LEU A 19 6.64 19.19 -4.18
CA LEU A 19 5.46 18.49 -3.65
C LEU A 19 5.85 17.38 -2.66
N ASP A 20 7.05 16.86 -2.71
CA ASP A 20 7.50 15.79 -1.82
C ASP A 20 7.43 16.19 -0.34
N GLN A 21 7.57 17.48 -0.02
CA GLN A 21 7.45 18.02 1.35
C GLN A 21 6.10 17.73 2.02
N TYR A 22 5.05 17.40 1.24
CA TYR A 22 3.72 17.04 1.78
C TYR A 22 3.62 15.54 2.14
N GLY A 23 4.72 14.83 2.20
CA GLY A 23 4.81 13.46 2.69
C GLY A 23 4.51 13.33 4.19
N ILE A 24 4.64 12.11 4.71
CA ILE A 24 4.49 11.87 6.14
C ILE A 24 5.77 12.32 6.84
N GLU A 25 5.68 13.30 7.72
CA GLU A 25 6.71 13.67 8.68
C GLU A 25 6.31 13.12 10.05
N PRO A 26 7.13 12.20 10.65
CA PRO A 26 6.76 11.52 11.87
C PRO A 26 6.59 12.46 13.07
N ARG A 27 5.49 12.32 13.78
CA ARG A 27 5.11 13.08 14.99
C ARG A 27 4.98 14.59 14.80
N ASP A 28 4.99 15.06 13.56
CA ASP A 28 4.66 16.43 13.21
C ASP A 28 3.17 16.53 12.84
N ASP A 29 2.45 17.54 13.37
CA ASP A 29 1.02 17.70 13.11
C ASP A 29 0.73 18.01 11.64
N ASP A 30 1.60 18.76 10.95
CA ASP A 30 1.48 19.03 9.52
C ASP A 30 1.73 17.76 8.72
N GLY A 31 2.60 16.86 9.21
CA GLY A 31 2.89 15.54 8.63
C GLY A 31 1.71 14.56 8.65
N LEU A 32 0.65 14.82 9.45
CA LEU A 32 -0.57 14.02 9.43
C LEU A 32 -1.31 14.10 8.09
N THR A 33 -1.22 15.22 7.37
CA THR A 33 -1.80 15.34 6.03
C THR A 33 -1.14 14.37 5.06
N GLY A 34 0.14 14.08 5.26
CA GLY A 34 0.92 13.11 4.52
C GLY A 34 0.37 11.68 4.60
N VAL A 35 -0.37 11.32 5.67
CA VAL A 35 -1.01 10.00 5.77
C VAL A 35 -1.89 9.70 4.55
N VAL A 36 -2.57 10.73 4.02
CA VAL A 36 -3.42 10.59 2.83
C VAL A 36 -2.68 10.99 1.56
N ALA A 37 -1.76 11.96 1.62
CA ALA A 37 -1.06 12.50 0.46
C ALA A 37 0.10 11.60 -0.01
N ALA A 38 0.86 11.03 0.91
CA ALA A 38 2.07 10.27 0.61
C ALA A 38 1.91 9.18 -0.48
N PRO A 39 0.81 8.41 -0.55
CA PRO A 39 0.64 7.42 -1.61
C PRO A 39 0.60 8.00 -3.04
N PHE A 40 0.43 9.30 -3.18
CA PHE A 40 0.36 9.97 -4.46
C PHE A 40 1.66 10.69 -4.84
N LEU A 41 2.59 10.87 -3.91
CA LEU A 41 3.86 11.57 -4.07
C LEU A 41 4.99 10.57 -4.31
N HIS A 42 5.94 10.90 -5.20
CA HIS A 42 7.04 10.00 -5.54
C HIS A 42 8.33 10.80 -5.79
N ALA A 43 9.45 10.27 -5.31
CA ALA A 43 10.77 10.84 -5.52
C ALA A 43 11.31 10.52 -6.93
N GLY A 44 10.61 10.97 -7.96
CA GLY A 44 10.99 10.79 -9.35
C GLY A 44 10.30 9.60 -10.05
N PHE A 45 10.34 9.63 -11.39
CA PHE A 45 9.67 8.66 -12.26
C PHE A 45 10.11 7.22 -12.06
N GLY A 46 11.37 6.97 -11.65
CA GLY A 46 11.85 5.61 -11.35
C GLY A 46 11.08 4.99 -10.19
N HIS A 47 10.88 5.75 -9.10
CA HIS A 47 10.11 5.34 -7.94
C HIS A 47 8.61 5.15 -8.30
N LEU A 48 8.06 6.08 -9.08
CA LEU A 48 6.67 5.99 -9.56
C LEU A 48 6.42 4.73 -10.40
N ILE A 49 7.31 4.40 -11.36
CA ILE A 49 7.21 3.22 -12.20
C ILE A 49 7.27 1.94 -11.35
N ALA A 50 8.24 1.87 -10.41
CA ALA A 50 8.41 0.72 -9.53
C ALA A 50 7.14 0.44 -8.69
N ASN A 51 6.42 1.49 -8.29
CA ASN A 51 5.15 1.37 -7.58
C ASN A 51 3.96 1.09 -8.50
N THR A 52 3.92 1.69 -9.68
CA THR A 52 2.76 1.60 -10.60
C THR A 52 2.49 0.17 -11.04
N ILE A 53 3.54 -0.60 -11.39
CA ILE A 53 3.36 -1.95 -11.91
C ILE A 53 2.68 -2.87 -10.89
N PRO A 54 3.22 -3.10 -9.68
CA PRO A 54 2.57 -3.95 -8.70
C PRO A 54 1.23 -3.39 -8.21
N PHE A 55 1.11 -2.07 -8.08
CA PHE A 55 -0.14 -1.41 -7.70
C PHE A 55 -1.27 -1.73 -8.68
N VAL A 56 -1.03 -1.58 -10.00
CA VAL A 56 -2.04 -1.84 -11.04
C VAL A 56 -2.37 -3.33 -11.09
N VAL A 57 -1.36 -4.21 -11.13
CA VAL A 57 -1.60 -5.65 -11.26
C VAL A 57 -2.39 -6.18 -10.07
N MET A 58 -1.94 -5.90 -8.85
CA MET A 58 -2.63 -6.38 -7.65
C MET A 58 -3.98 -5.66 -7.45
N GLY A 59 -4.07 -4.36 -7.77
CA GLY A 59 -5.31 -3.60 -7.73
C GLY A 59 -6.38 -4.17 -8.68
N LEU A 60 -6.01 -4.58 -9.89
CA LEU A 60 -6.90 -5.25 -10.83
C LEU A 60 -7.37 -6.61 -10.30
N VAL A 61 -6.47 -7.40 -9.69
CA VAL A 61 -6.84 -8.67 -9.04
C VAL A 61 -7.85 -8.44 -7.90
N ILE A 62 -7.67 -7.38 -7.11
CA ILE A 62 -8.66 -7.02 -6.06
C ILE A 62 -9.98 -6.57 -6.71
N ALA A 63 -9.92 -5.85 -7.84
CA ALA A 63 -11.09 -5.32 -8.55
C ALA A 63 -12.04 -6.40 -9.10
N PHE A 64 -11.58 -7.64 -9.30
CA PHE A 64 -12.49 -8.78 -9.59
C PHE A 64 -13.54 -9.01 -8.51
N ASN A 65 -13.33 -8.48 -7.29
CA ASN A 65 -14.33 -8.48 -6.22
C ASN A 65 -15.10 -7.15 -6.10
N GLY A 66 -15.02 -6.31 -7.14
CA GLY A 66 -15.70 -5.03 -7.27
C GLY A 66 -14.85 -3.82 -6.89
N ALA A 67 -15.15 -2.67 -7.54
CA ALA A 67 -14.41 -1.42 -7.32
C ALA A 67 -14.44 -0.94 -5.87
N MET A 68 -15.57 -1.11 -5.18
CA MET A 68 -15.71 -0.75 -3.76
C MET A 68 -14.78 -1.55 -2.86
N ARG A 69 -14.42 -2.78 -3.27
CA ARG A 69 -13.44 -3.60 -2.57
C ARG A 69 -12.05 -2.99 -2.67
N VAL A 70 -11.66 -2.52 -3.86
CA VAL A 70 -10.38 -1.81 -4.05
C VAL A 70 -10.33 -0.57 -3.17
N LEU A 71 -11.37 0.27 -3.20
CA LEU A 71 -11.43 1.49 -2.39
C LEU A 71 -11.32 1.20 -0.90
N ALA A 72 -12.06 0.19 -0.40
CA ALA A 72 -12.02 -0.18 1.01
C ALA A 72 -10.65 -0.70 1.45
N VAL A 73 -10.03 -1.59 0.65
CA VAL A 73 -8.68 -2.09 0.94
C VAL A 73 -7.68 -0.94 0.91
N THR A 74 -7.73 -0.08 -0.11
CA THR A 74 -6.84 1.09 -0.22
C THR A 74 -6.97 2.00 1.01
N ALA A 75 -8.20 2.35 1.40
CA ALA A 75 -8.44 3.24 2.54
C ALA A 75 -7.87 2.65 3.85
N ILE A 76 -8.17 1.37 4.13
CA ILE A 76 -7.67 0.69 5.34
C ILE A 76 -6.13 0.67 5.33
N VAL A 77 -5.53 0.27 4.20
CA VAL A 77 -4.07 0.16 4.09
C VAL A 77 -3.41 1.54 4.21
N THR A 78 -3.93 2.56 3.51
CA THR A 78 -3.40 3.93 3.59
C THR A 78 -3.40 4.45 5.02
N LEU A 79 -4.51 4.27 5.74
CA LEU A 79 -4.61 4.71 7.14
C LEU A 79 -3.65 3.95 8.05
N VAL A 80 -3.60 2.61 7.95
CA VAL A 80 -2.72 1.81 8.82
C VAL A 80 -1.25 2.05 8.49
N SER A 81 -0.88 2.11 7.21
CA SER A 81 0.48 2.40 6.76
C SER A 81 0.90 3.81 7.18
N GLY A 82 0.09 4.81 6.87
CA GLY A 82 0.42 6.20 7.14
C GLY A 82 0.50 6.52 8.63
N LEU A 83 -0.52 6.15 9.41
CA LEU A 83 -0.50 6.36 10.86
C LEU A 83 0.60 5.57 11.56
N GLY A 84 0.85 4.32 11.14
CA GLY A 84 1.93 3.52 11.67
C GLY A 84 3.30 4.13 11.38
N THR A 85 3.53 4.63 10.17
CA THR A 85 4.74 5.35 9.79
C THR A 85 4.88 6.62 10.62
N TRP A 86 3.84 7.43 10.70
CA TRP A 86 3.83 8.67 11.47
C TRP A 86 4.19 8.45 12.94
N LEU A 87 3.72 7.35 13.55
CA LEU A 87 3.97 7.03 14.96
C LEU A 87 5.38 6.49 15.22
N VAL A 88 5.95 5.71 14.28
CA VAL A 88 7.10 4.82 14.57
C VAL A 88 8.37 5.22 13.82
N ALA A 89 8.26 5.90 12.66
CA ALA A 89 9.44 6.27 11.90
C ALA A 89 10.28 7.32 12.64
N PRO A 90 11.61 7.44 12.36
CA PRO A 90 12.47 8.40 13.02
C PRO A 90 12.03 9.85 12.77
N ASP A 91 12.26 10.73 13.75
CA ASP A 91 12.06 12.18 13.58
C ASP A 91 12.91 12.72 12.43
N PHE A 92 12.44 13.79 11.81
CA PHE A 92 13.13 14.47 10.71
C PHE A 92 13.32 13.58 9.46
N THR A 93 12.50 12.57 9.28
CA THR A 93 12.42 11.78 8.05
C THR A 93 11.14 12.11 7.30
N LEU A 94 11.18 12.01 5.97
CA LEU A 94 10.04 12.25 5.10
C LEU A 94 9.70 10.97 4.33
N HIS A 95 8.44 10.55 4.39
CA HIS A 95 7.99 9.31 3.77
C HIS A 95 6.94 9.58 2.70
N ILE A 96 7.23 9.14 1.46
CA ILE A 96 6.37 9.27 0.29
C ILE A 96 6.34 7.96 -0.52
N GLY A 97 5.35 7.82 -1.39
CA GLY A 97 5.21 6.69 -2.30
C GLY A 97 4.03 5.78 -2.02
N ALA A 98 3.53 5.15 -3.07
CA ALA A 98 2.44 4.18 -2.99
C ALA A 98 2.88 2.82 -2.46
N SER A 99 4.15 2.63 -2.15
CA SER A 99 4.72 1.33 -1.76
C SER A 99 4.05 0.72 -0.51
N GLY A 100 3.69 1.51 0.48
CA GLY A 100 2.90 1.04 1.62
C GLY A 100 1.57 0.40 1.19
N VAL A 101 0.89 1.01 0.20
CA VAL A 101 -0.35 0.45 -0.37
C VAL A 101 -0.05 -0.82 -1.17
N VAL A 102 1.05 -0.88 -1.91
CA VAL A 102 1.51 -2.07 -2.65
C VAL A 102 1.75 -3.24 -1.68
N PHE A 103 2.45 -3.01 -0.58
CA PHE A 103 2.65 -4.01 0.48
C PHE A 103 1.32 -4.48 1.07
N GLY A 104 0.40 -3.55 1.30
CA GLY A 104 -0.93 -3.87 1.78
C GLY A 104 -1.75 -4.69 0.79
N TYR A 105 -1.71 -4.36 -0.49
CA TYR A 105 -2.36 -5.16 -1.54
C TYR A 105 -1.81 -6.58 -1.60
N ALA A 106 -0.48 -6.72 -1.54
CA ALA A 106 0.17 -8.02 -1.54
C ALA A 106 -0.30 -8.88 -0.36
N THR A 107 -0.21 -8.36 0.87
CA THR A 107 -0.59 -9.12 2.07
C THR A 107 -2.09 -9.34 2.17
N TYR A 108 -2.93 -8.43 1.65
CA TYR A 108 -4.35 -8.65 1.49
C TYR A 108 -4.63 -9.87 0.59
N LEU A 109 -3.98 -9.94 -0.59
CA LEU A 109 -4.15 -11.05 -1.54
C LEU A 109 -3.60 -12.37 -0.97
N ILE A 110 -2.48 -12.34 -0.25
CA ILE A 110 -1.86 -13.51 0.38
C ILE A 110 -2.77 -14.07 1.49
N SER A 111 -3.35 -13.20 2.32
CA SER A 111 -4.06 -13.64 3.53
C SER A 111 -5.56 -13.88 3.34
N ARG A 112 -6.19 -13.24 2.34
CA ARG A 112 -7.65 -13.33 2.16
C ARG A 112 -8.15 -14.76 1.89
N GLY A 113 -7.37 -15.56 1.16
CA GLY A 113 -7.72 -16.95 0.87
C GLY A 113 -7.83 -17.81 2.12
N ALA A 114 -6.95 -17.58 3.10
CA ALA A 114 -7.01 -18.25 4.39
C ALA A 114 -8.26 -17.83 5.21
N PHE A 115 -8.58 -16.53 5.23
CA PHE A 115 -9.75 -16.02 5.96
C PHE A 115 -11.08 -16.44 5.30
N ASN A 116 -11.13 -16.52 3.97
CA ASN A 116 -12.30 -16.95 3.21
C ASN A 116 -12.37 -18.46 3.04
N ARG A 117 -11.28 -19.21 3.32
CA ARG A 117 -11.15 -20.66 3.05
C ARG A 117 -11.41 -20.99 1.58
N ASP A 118 -10.85 -20.21 0.69
CA ASP A 118 -11.06 -20.28 -0.75
C ASP A 118 -9.74 -20.68 -1.44
N ALA A 119 -9.75 -21.83 -2.13
CA ALA A 119 -8.56 -22.40 -2.75
C ALA A 119 -8.03 -21.53 -3.92
N LEU A 120 -8.92 -20.88 -4.68
CA LEU A 120 -8.52 -19.99 -5.77
C LEU A 120 -7.83 -18.74 -5.22
N GLU A 121 -8.38 -18.16 -4.14
CA GLU A 121 -7.76 -17.02 -3.48
C GLU A 121 -6.41 -17.38 -2.84
N LEU A 122 -6.25 -18.60 -2.32
CA LEU A 122 -4.96 -19.12 -1.83
C LEU A 122 -3.95 -19.25 -2.99
N ALA A 123 -4.38 -19.76 -4.13
CA ALA A 123 -3.51 -19.86 -5.32
C ALA A 123 -3.07 -18.46 -5.80
N VAL A 124 -3.96 -17.49 -5.82
CA VAL A 124 -3.62 -16.08 -6.13
C VAL A 124 -2.59 -15.55 -5.13
N GLY A 125 -2.78 -15.78 -3.84
CA GLY A 125 -1.81 -15.38 -2.81
C GLY A 125 -0.43 -16.00 -3.03
N LEU A 126 -0.37 -17.30 -3.39
CA LEU A 126 0.87 -17.98 -3.73
C LEU A 126 1.56 -17.33 -4.94
N ILE A 127 0.82 -17.00 -5.99
CA ILE A 127 1.37 -16.30 -7.16
C ILE A 127 1.98 -14.95 -6.74
N VAL A 128 1.30 -14.18 -5.88
CA VAL A 128 1.84 -12.91 -5.37
C VAL A 128 3.15 -13.13 -4.62
N VAL A 129 3.25 -14.17 -3.78
CA VAL A 129 4.51 -14.53 -3.08
C VAL A 129 5.60 -14.90 -4.07
N LEU A 130 5.31 -15.69 -5.09
CA LEU A 130 6.31 -16.14 -6.07
C LEU A 130 6.82 -14.98 -6.95
N VAL A 131 5.96 -14.04 -7.30
CA VAL A 131 6.32 -12.93 -8.20
C VAL A 131 6.97 -11.77 -7.44
N TRP A 132 6.45 -11.38 -6.29
CA TRP A 132 6.90 -10.19 -5.56
C TRP A 132 7.56 -10.49 -4.21
N GLY A 133 7.61 -11.74 -3.75
CA GLY A 133 8.07 -12.09 -2.40
C GLY A 133 9.47 -11.57 -2.08
N THR A 134 10.42 -11.67 -3.01
CA THR A 134 11.78 -11.14 -2.84
C THR A 134 11.80 -9.62 -2.68
N ALA A 135 11.03 -8.90 -3.50
CA ALA A 135 10.92 -7.44 -3.42
C ALA A 135 10.24 -7.02 -2.10
N LEU A 136 9.19 -7.75 -1.68
CA LEU A 136 8.51 -7.50 -0.41
C LEU A 136 9.45 -7.73 0.78
N LEU A 137 10.23 -8.81 0.79
CA LEU A 137 11.19 -9.07 1.86
C LEU A 137 12.35 -8.07 1.85
N GLY A 138 12.82 -7.65 0.67
CA GLY A 138 13.83 -6.61 0.52
C GLY A 138 13.36 -5.27 1.09
N GLY A 139 12.16 -4.85 0.74
CA GLY A 139 11.60 -3.58 1.21
C GLY A 139 11.30 -3.50 2.72
N LEU A 140 11.33 -4.62 3.45
CA LEU A 140 11.24 -4.63 4.92
C LEU A 140 12.59 -4.45 5.62
N ARG A 141 13.69 -4.39 4.86
CA ARG A 141 15.01 -4.14 5.43
C ARG A 141 15.19 -2.63 5.65
N PRO A 142 15.78 -2.23 6.78
CA PRO A 142 16.20 -0.85 6.99
C PRO A 142 17.35 -0.51 6.03
N GLU A 143 17.05 0.28 5.00
CA GLU A 143 18.02 0.79 4.02
C GLU A 143 17.70 2.26 3.75
N ASP A 144 18.72 3.05 3.43
CA ASP A 144 18.55 4.46 3.11
C ASP A 144 17.61 4.63 1.90
N GLY A 145 16.69 5.57 2.00
CA GLY A 145 15.69 5.83 0.96
C GLY A 145 14.52 4.83 0.94
N ILE A 146 14.48 3.84 1.84
CA ILE A 146 13.38 2.88 1.96
C ILE A 146 12.57 3.16 3.23
N SER A 147 11.29 3.46 3.05
CA SER A 147 10.33 3.56 4.16
C SER A 147 9.88 2.16 4.62
N TRP A 148 10.78 1.40 5.25
CA TRP A 148 10.45 0.05 5.72
C TRP A 148 9.30 0.05 6.74
N GLN A 149 9.12 1.13 7.52
CA GLN A 149 7.98 1.30 8.42
C GLN A 149 6.67 1.37 7.63
N GLY A 150 6.63 2.19 6.56
CA GLY A 150 5.48 2.28 5.68
C GLY A 150 5.14 0.94 5.03
N HIS A 151 6.15 0.17 4.65
CA HIS A 151 5.99 -1.18 4.12
C HIS A 151 5.44 -2.15 5.16
N LEU A 152 6.00 -2.15 6.38
CA LEU A 152 5.55 -3.01 7.47
C LEU A 152 4.09 -2.73 7.85
N PHE A 153 3.78 -1.46 8.12
CA PHE A 153 2.41 -1.08 8.48
C PHE A 153 1.45 -1.22 7.30
N GLY A 154 1.91 -1.04 6.07
CA GLY A 154 1.16 -1.38 4.87
C GLY A 154 0.80 -2.87 4.83
N ALA A 155 1.78 -3.73 5.08
CA ALA A 155 1.56 -5.17 5.15
C ALA A 155 0.57 -5.56 6.27
N ILE A 156 0.69 -4.95 7.45
CA ILE A 156 -0.28 -5.12 8.55
C ILE A 156 -1.68 -4.67 8.10
N GLY A 157 -1.78 -3.51 7.47
CA GLY A 157 -3.04 -2.97 6.94
C GLY A 157 -3.72 -3.91 5.94
N GLY A 158 -2.94 -4.58 5.09
CA GLY A 158 -3.46 -5.58 4.16
C GLY A 158 -4.06 -6.81 4.85
N VAL A 159 -3.39 -7.33 5.88
CA VAL A 159 -3.92 -8.43 6.69
C VAL A 159 -5.20 -8.00 7.43
N VAL A 160 -5.20 -6.80 8.01
CA VAL A 160 -6.40 -6.22 8.66
C VAL A 160 -7.54 -6.10 7.66
N ALA A 161 -7.30 -5.55 6.46
CA ALA A 161 -8.30 -5.44 5.42
C ALA A 161 -8.86 -6.81 5.01
N ALA A 162 -8.01 -7.82 4.86
CA ALA A 162 -8.43 -9.17 4.53
C ALA A 162 -9.33 -9.79 5.62
N ARG A 163 -9.03 -9.51 6.88
CA ARG A 163 -9.80 -10.01 8.03
C ARG A 163 -11.15 -9.31 8.17
N VAL A 164 -11.17 -7.98 8.01
CA VAL A 164 -12.37 -7.15 8.17
C VAL A 164 -13.32 -7.34 6.99
N LEU A 165 -12.79 -7.40 5.78
CA LEU A 165 -13.55 -7.51 4.54
C LEU A 165 -13.77 -8.96 4.08
N ARG A 166 -13.59 -9.94 4.97
CA ARG A 166 -13.86 -11.36 4.64
C ARG A 166 -15.32 -11.55 4.22
N ARG A 167 -15.58 -12.56 3.39
CA ARG A 167 -16.94 -12.95 3.03
C ARG A 167 -17.70 -13.41 4.28
N GLY A 168 -18.93 -12.93 4.46
CA GLY A 168 -19.82 -13.46 5.49
C GLY A 168 -20.04 -14.95 5.23
N ARG A 169 -20.05 -15.80 6.27
CA ARG A 169 -20.49 -17.18 6.14
C ARG A 169 -21.97 -17.14 5.79
N THR A 170 -22.35 -17.62 4.61
CA THR A 170 -23.76 -17.99 4.36
C THR A 170 -24.04 -19.17 5.30
N PRO A 171 -25.07 -19.12 6.17
CA PRO A 171 -25.47 -20.28 6.95
C PRO A 171 -25.77 -21.43 5.99
N ALA A 172 -25.34 -22.64 6.31
CA ALA A 172 -25.74 -23.82 5.56
C ALA A 172 -27.26 -23.90 5.58
N PRO A 173 -27.93 -24.21 4.46
CA PRO A 173 -29.36 -24.49 4.48
C PRO A 173 -29.64 -25.66 5.44
N VAL A 174 -30.58 -25.45 6.35
CA VAL A 174 -31.05 -26.44 7.32
C VAL A 174 -31.85 -27.51 6.60
#